data_c68403b2551cd7905104332059ec2b63
#
_entry.id   c68403b2551cd7905104332059ec2b63
#
_cell.length_a   1.000
_cell.length_b   1.000
_cell.length_c   1.000
_cell.angle_alpha   90.00
_cell.angle_beta   90.00
_cell.angle_gamma   90.00
#
_symmetry.space_group_name_H-M   'P 1'
#
loop_
_entity.id
_entity.type
_entity.pdbx_description
1 polymer ?
#
loop_
_entity_poly.entity_id
_entity_poly.type
_entity_poly.pdbx_seq_one_letter_code
_entity_poly.pdbx_strand_id
1 'polypeptide(L)'
;AAVISHLLVCLIIIYFVTVFGILFPKRLAFKYAEKWAYSAIRIVTLISTLCRPFVALINGSVGLLVRLAGINPKDIEENVTEEEIIMMVSEGHEQGVIEASEAEMISNIFKFDDKEVSDIMTHRRHICAVDCSLSLSEAAEIMARERYSRYPVFENDTDNIIGILHLKDVMRLIVSGETDASIKEVMRKPVFVPDTQNINSLFREMQAKKMHMAIVVDEYGQSCGLVAMEDIL
;
A
#
# COMPACT_ATOMS: atom_id res chain seq x y z
N ALA A 1 -62.25 -6.93 2.89
CA ALA A 1 -62.18 -7.44 1.49
C ALA A 1 -61.60 -6.38 0.53
N ALA A 2 -62.12 -5.15 0.48
CA ALA A 2 -61.68 -4.11 -0.47
C ALA A 2 -60.17 -3.72 -0.32
N VAL A 3 -59.67 -3.55 0.90
CA VAL A 3 -58.27 -3.18 1.15
C VAL A 3 -57.32 -4.28 0.66
N ILE A 4 -57.62 -5.53 0.91
CA ILE A 4 -56.81 -6.68 0.47
C ILE A 4 -56.76 -6.76 -1.05
N SER A 5 -57.91 -6.53 -1.73
CA SER A 5 -57.99 -6.50 -3.19
C SER A 5 -57.12 -5.39 -3.80
N HIS A 6 -57.17 -4.17 -3.24
CA HIS A 6 -56.29 -3.07 -3.72
C HIS A 6 -54.81 -3.36 -3.51
N LEU A 7 -54.45 -3.93 -2.37
CA LEU A 7 -53.08 -4.29 -2.04
C LEU A 7 -52.54 -5.35 -3.00
N LEU A 8 -53.38 -6.34 -3.38
CA LEU A 8 -53.02 -7.40 -4.30
C LEU A 8 -52.85 -6.86 -5.73
N VAL A 9 -53.72 -5.95 -6.18
CA VAL A 9 -53.59 -5.29 -7.49
C VAL A 9 -52.33 -4.43 -7.55
N CYS A 10 -52.01 -3.63 -6.49
CA CYS A 10 -50.81 -2.86 -6.45
C CYS A 10 -49.55 -3.74 -6.51
N LEU A 11 -49.57 -4.88 -5.83
CA LEU A 11 -48.44 -5.82 -5.81
C LEU A 11 -48.18 -6.43 -7.19
N ILE A 12 -49.26 -6.79 -7.90
CA ILE A 12 -49.19 -7.29 -9.28
C ILE A 12 -48.65 -6.21 -10.23
N ILE A 13 -49.12 -4.96 -10.11
CA ILE A 13 -48.61 -3.86 -10.93
C ILE A 13 -47.13 -3.60 -10.68
N ILE A 14 -46.73 -3.55 -9.41
CA ILE A 14 -45.33 -3.36 -9.03
C ILE A 14 -44.45 -4.49 -9.60
N TYR A 15 -44.93 -5.75 -9.50
CA TYR A 15 -44.20 -6.89 -10.07
C TYR A 15 -44.00 -6.73 -11.59
N PHE A 16 -45.09 -6.43 -12.34
CA PHE A 16 -44.99 -6.26 -13.80
C PHE A 16 -44.11 -5.08 -14.20
N VAL A 17 -44.24 -3.94 -13.53
CA VAL A 17 -43.40 -2.76 -13.78
C VAL A 17 -41.95 -3.07 -13.48
N THR A 18 -41.64 -3.72 -12.37
CA THR A 18 -40.26 -4.06 -11.98
C THR A 18 -39.62 -5.07 -12.95
N VAL A 19 -40.36 -6.15 -13.28
CA VAL A 19 -39.82 -7.20 -14.15
C VAL A 19 -39.69 -6.72 -15.60
N PHE A 20 -40.76 -6.21 -16.17
CA PHE A 20 -40.79 -5.85 -17.59
C PHE A 20 -40.33 -4.42 -17.87
N GLY A 21 -40.49 -3.49 -16.93
CA GLY A 21 -40.09 -2.10 -17.08
C GLY A 21 -38.62 -1.85 -16.72
N ILE A 22 -38.08 -2.63 -15.80
CA ILE A 22 -36.73 -2.37 -15.27
C ILE A 22 -35.76 -3.53 -15.51
N LEU A 23 -36.05 -4.72 -14.95
CA LEU A 23 -35.08 -5.83 -14.93
C LEU A 23 -34.85 -6.46 -16.31
N PHE A 24 -35.89 -6.69 -17.06
CA PHE A 24 -35.79 -7.31 -18.40
C PHE A 24 -35.04 -6.40 -19.40
N PRO A 25 -35.42 -5.12 -19.57
CA PRO A 25 -34.70 -4.21 -20.45
C PRO A 25 -33.22 -4.01 -20.02
N LYS A 26 -32.95 -3.95 -18.69
CA LYS A 26 -31.59 -3.85 -18.17
C LYS A 26 -30.73 -5.04 -18.58
N ARG A 27 -31.21 -6.28 -18.39
CA ARG A 27 -30.50 -7.50 -18.81
C ARG A 27 -30.29 -7.58 -20.31
N LEU A 28 -31.28 -7.16 -21.08
CA LEU A 28 -31.22 -7.14 -22.56
C LEU A 28 -30.16 -6.13 -23.03
N ALA A 29 -30.11 -4.95 -22.40
CA ALA A 29 -29.15 -3.93 -22.72
C ALA A 29 -27.72 -4.39 -22.42
N PHE A 30 -27.46 -5.10 -21.32
CA PHE A 30 -26.13 -5.66 -21.03
C PHE A 30 -25.69 -6.70 -22.07
N LYS A 31 -26.63 -7.59 -22.51
CA LYS A 31 -26.29 -8.64 -23.48
C LYS A 31 -25.99 -8.08 -24.89
N TYR A 32 -26.60 -6.99 -25.28
CA TYR A 32 -26.48 -6.39 -26.61
C TYR A 32 -25.94 -4.96 -26.55
N ALA A 33 -25.09 -4.66 -25.57
CA ALA A 33 -24.61 -3.32 -25.27
C ALA A 33 -24.04 -2.58 -26.48
N GLU A 34 -23.21 -3.23 -27.28
CA GLU A 34 -22.63 -2.62 -28.49
C GLU A 34 -23.66 -2.22 -29.52
N LYS A 35 -24.62 -3.10 -29.87
CA LYS A 35 -25.65 -2.80 -30.88
C LYS A 35 -26.52 -1.65 -30.44
N TRP A 36 -26.92 -1.63 -29.17
CA TRP A 36 -27.75 -0.57 -28.61
C TRP A 36 -26.98 0.74 -28.53
N ALA A 37 -25.69 0.70 -28.16
CA ALA A 37 -24.84 1.88 -28.13
C ALA A 37 -24.71 2.55 -29.49
N TYR A 38 -24.42 1.78 -30.55
CA TYR A 38 -24.35 2.32 -31.92
C TYR A 38 -25.68 2.89 -32.43
N SER A 39 -26.81 2.28 -32.07
CA SER A 39 -28.11 2.78 -32.45
C SER A 39 -28.53 4.04 -31.71
N ALA A 40 -28.22 4.10 -30.41
CA ALA A 40 -28.56 5.20 -29.52
C ALA A 40 -27.66 6.43 -29.67
N ILE A 41 -26.41 6.26 -30.14
CA ILE A 41 -25.38 7.32 -30.13
C ILE A 41 -25.85 8.58 -30.90
N ARG A 42 -26.52 8.43 -31.99
CA ARG A 42 -27.03 9.57 -32.77
C ARG A 42 -28.10 10.36 -32.00
N ILE A 43 -29.01 9.67 -31.35
CA ILE A 43 -30.11 10.29 -30.59
C ILE A 43 -29.50 11.00 -29.36
N VAL A 44 -28.64 10.30 -28.63
CA VAL A 44 -27.95 10.85 -27.45
C VAL A 44 -27.12 12.07 -27.82
N THR A 45 -26.34 12.02 -28.92
CA THR A 45 -25.55 13.16 -29.40
C THR A 45 -26.44 14.34 -29.78
N LEU A 46 -27.55 14.11 -30.43
CA LEU A 46 -28.49 15.18 -30.79
C LEU A 46 -29.06 15.86 -29.55
N ILE A 47 -29.56 15.06 -28.59
CA ILE A 47 -30.09 15.56 -27.32
C ILE A 47 -29.01 16.31 -26.54
N SER A 48 -27.81 15.73 -26.41
CA SER A 48 -26.66 16.33 -25.72
C SER A 48 -26.30 17.69 -26.34
N THR A 49 -26.26 17.78 -27.67
CA THR A 49 -25.95 19.04 -28.37
C THR A 49 -27.02 20.09 -28.12
N LEU A 50 -28.30 19.71 -28.15
CA LEU A 50 -29.43 20.59 -27.88
C LEU A 50 -29.43 21.08 -26.41
N CYS A 51 -29.06 20.21 -25.47
CA CYS A 51 -29.00 20.55 -24.05
C CYS A 51 -27.72 21.31 -23.63
N ARG A 52 -26.68 21.33 -24.46
CA ARG A 52 -25.38 22.01 -24.14
C ARG A 52 -25.55 23.45 -23.64
N PRO A 53 -26.32 24.35 -24.30
CA PRO A 53 -26.43 25.71 -23.82
C PRO A 53 -27.10 25.81 -22.45
N PHE A 54 -28.06 24.94 -22.17
CA PHE A 54 -28.74 24.89 -20.87
C PHE A 54 -27.82 24.37 -19.76
N VAL A 55 -27.06 23.30 -20.03
CA VAL A 55 -26.04 22.77 -19.10
C VAL A 55 -24.94 23.82 -18.85
N ALA A 56 -24.47 24.52 -19.89
CA ALA A 56 -23.49 25.58 -19.74
C ALA A 56 -23.98 26.73 -18.86
N LEU A 57 -25.26 27.10 -18.96
CA LEU A 57 -25.88 28.12 -18.13
C LEU A 57 -25.94 27.67 -16.66
N ILE A 58 -26.36 26.44 -16.41
CA ILE A 58 -26.39 25.87 -15.04
C ILE A 58 -24.98 25.85 -14.44
N ASN A 59 -24.01 25.27 -15.16
CA ASN A 59 -22.62 25.17 -14.68
C ASN A 59 -21.98 26.54 -14.47
N GLY A 60 -22.29 27.51 -15.33
CA GLY A 60 -21.85 28.89 -15.16
C GLY A 60 -22.43 29.54 -13.89
N SER A 61 -23.72 29.27 -13.63
CA SER A 61 -24.40 29.81 -12.42
C SER A 61 -23.80 29.15 -11.14
N VAL A 62 -23.57 27.84 -11.14
CA VAL A 62 -22.94 27.14 -10.04
C VAL A 62 -21.51 27.64 -9.83
N GLY A 63 -20.72 27.78 -10.90
CA GLY A 63 -19.36 28.29 -10.84
C GLY A 63 -19.29 29.73 -10.29
N LEU A 64 -20.28 30.57 -10.60
CA LEU A 64 -20.38 31.94 -10.03
C LEU A 64 -20.67 31.86 -8.53
N LEU A 65 -21.61 31.05 -8.10
CA LEU A 65 -21.96 30.89 -6.68
C LEU A 65 -20.80 30.32 -5.85
N VAL A 66 -20.09 29.33 -6.38
CA VAL A 66 -18.91 28.71 -5.75
C VAL A 66 -17.79 29.75 -5.57
N ARG A 67 -17.53 30.59 -6.59
CA ARG A 67 -16.56 31.70 -6.49
C ARG A 67 -16.98 32.76 -5.48
N LEU A 68 -18.26 33.09 -5.41
CA LEU A 68 -18.79 34.04 -4.41
C LEU A 68 -18.67 33.48 -2.98
N ALA A 69 -18.73 32.16 -2.82
CA ALA A 69 -18.47 31.45 -1.55
C ALA A 69 -16.97 31.33 -1.19
N GLY A 70 -16.07 31.87 -2.04
CA GLY A 70 -14.62 31.82 -1.80
C GLY A 70 -13.96 30.48 -2.07
N ILE A 71 -14.66 29.54 -2.70
CA ILE A 71 -14.16 28.21 -3.01
C ILE A 71 -13.64 28.20 -4.45
N ASN A 72 -12.44 27.65 -4.65
CA ASN A 72 -11.90 27.50 -5.99
C ASN A 72 -12.58 26.31 -6.69
N PRO A 73 -13.23 26.48 -7.88
CA PRO A 73 -13.90 25.39 -8.57
C PRO A 73 -13.00 24.18 -8.92
N LYS A 74 -11.68 24.40 -8.99
CA LYS A 74 -10.70 23.31 -9.24
C LYS A 74 -10.47 22.40 -8.05
N ASP A 75 -10.81 22.87 -6.85
CA ASP A 75 -10.66 22.07 -5.62
C ASP A 75 -11.87 21.13 -5.40
N ILE A 76 -12.91 21.24 -6.27
CA ILE A 76 -14.13 20.42 -6.26
C ILE A 76 -14.08 19.36 -7.37
N GLU A 77 -12.99 19.25 -8.14
CA GLU A 77 -12.85 18.13 -9.06
C GLU A 77 -12.90 16.85 -8.23
N GLU A 78 -13.86 15.99 -8.54
CA GLU A 78 -14.00 14.63 -7.97
C GLU A 78 -12.75 13.82 -8.39
N ASN A 79 -11.68 13.99 -7.64
CA ASN A 79 -10.53 13.10 -7.78
C ASN A 79 -10.96 11.74 -7.25
N VAL A 80 -10.77 10.71 -8.06
CA VAL A 80 -10.97 9.33 -7.62
C VAL A 80 -10.14 9.11 -6.37
N THR A 81 -10.79 8.73 -5.26
CA THR A 81 -10.12 8.47 -4.01
C THR A 81 -9.61 7.02 -3.97
N GLU A 82 -8.68 6.77 -3.05
CA GLU A 82 -8.15 5.43 -2.81
C GLU A 82 -9.26 4.46 -2.40
N GLU A 83 -10.19 4.92 -1.54
CA GLU A 83 -11.34 4.13 -1.10
C GLU A 83 -12.25 3.75 -2.27
N GLU A 84 -12.44 4.64 -3.25
CA GLU A 84 -13.22 4.32 -4.45
C GLU A 84 -12.53 3.25 -5.30
N ILE A 85 -11.20 3.29 -5.42
CA ILE A 85 -10.44 2.27 -6.13
C ILE A 85 -10.56 0.92 -5.41
N ILE A 86 -10.39 0.89 -4.09
CA ILE A 86 -10.53 -0.33 -3.28
C ILE A 86 -11.95 -0.90 -3.41
N MET A 87 -12.97 -0.05 -3.40
CA MET A 87 -14.37 -0.46 -3.58
C MET A 87 -14.60 -1.08 -4.96
N MET A 88 -14.05 -0.49 -6.03
CA MET A 88 -14.14 -1.07 -7.38
C MET A 88 -13.42 -2.42 -7.49
N VAL A 89 -12.30 -2.59 -6.81
CA VAL A 89 -11.56 -3.87 -6.75
C VAL A 89 -12.38 -4.93 -6.03
N SER A 90 -13.00 -4.59 -4.89
CA SER A 90 -13.88 -5.50 -4.14
C SER A 90 -15.09 -5.93 -4.96
N GLU A 91 -15.73 -5.00 -5.67
CA GLU A 91 -16.85 -5.32 -6.56
C GLU A 91 -16.40 -6.21 -7.73
N GLY A 92 -15.23 -5.96 -8.31
CA GLY A 92 -14.63 -6.80 -9.35
C GLY A 92 -14.36 -8.23 -8.86
N HIS A 93 -13.96 -8.39 -7.60
CA HIS A 93 -13.78 -9.70 -6.97
C HIS A 93 -15.14 -10.41 -6.77
N GLU A 94 -16.16 -9.74 -6.24
CA GLU A 94 -17.50 -10.31 -6.05
C GLU A 94 -18.12 -10.77 -7.38
N GLN A 95 -17.82 -10.06 -8.48
CA GLN A 95 -18.26 -10.42 -9.82
C GLN A 95 -17.43 -11.54 -10.47
N GLY A 96 -16.34 -11.97 -9.83
CA GLY A 96 -15.44 -13.02 -10.33
C GLY A 96 -14.52 -12.57 -11.48
N VAL A 97 -14.34 -11.27 -11.67
CA VAL A 97 -13.42 -10.67 -12.66
C VAL A 97 -12.00 -10.59 -12.10
N ILE A 98 -11.87 -10.40 -10.79
CA ILE A 98 -10.61 -10.28 -10.06
C ILE A 98 -10.52 -11.45 -9.08
N GLU A 99 -9.36 -12.14 -9.04
CA GLU A 99 -9.12 -13.20 -8.07
C GLU A 99 -8.92 -12.64 -6.65
N ALA A 100 -9.18 -13.45 -5.62
CA ALA A 100 -9.03 -13.04 -4.23
C ALA A 100 -7.58 -12.58 -3.91
N SER A 101 -6.59 -13.31 -4.44
CA SER A 101 -5.16 -12.99 -4.32
C SER A 101 -4.79 -11.65 -4.96
N GLU A 102 -5.39 -11.32 -6.09
CA GLU A 102 -5.17 -10.04 -6.78
C GLU A 102 -5.77 -8.87 -6.01
N ALA A 103 -7.00 -9.03 -5.51
CA ALA A 103 -7.68 -8.02 -4.70
C ALA A 103 -6.92 -7.74 -3.39
N GLU A 104 -6.42 -8.79 -2.72
CA GLU A 104 -5.59 -8.66 -1.52
C GLU A 104 -4.27 -7.94 -1.84
N MET A 105 -3.62 -8.27 -2.95
CA MET A 105 -2.38 -7.62 -3.38
C MET A 105 -2.57 -6.12 -3.62
N ILE A 106 -3.64 -5.73 -4.30
CA ILE A 106 -3.98 -4.31 -4.53
C ILE A 106 -4.23 -3.58 -3.20
N SER A 107 -5.00 -4.19 -2.29
CA SER A 107 -5.24 -3.61 -0.96
C SER A 107 -3.94 -3.46 -0.15
N ASN A 108 -3.02 -4.42 -0.24
CA ASN A 108 -1.74 -4.37 0.45
C ASN A 108 -0.82 -3.28 -0.12
N ILE A 109 -0.89 -2.98 -1.43
CA ILE A 109 -0.14 -1.87 -2.05
C ILE A 109 -0.53 -0.52 -1.43
N PHE A 110 -1.83 -0.27 -1.24
CA PHE A 110 -2.30 0.95 -0.60
C PHE A 110 -1.84 1.04 0.86
N LYS A 111 -2.05 -0.03 1.63
CA LYS A 111 -1.58 -0.10 3.02
C LYS A 111 -0.06 0.06 3.18
N PHE A 112 0.70 -0.29 2.14
CA PHE A 112 2.15 -0.17 2.14
C PHE A 112 2.61 1.29 2.11
N ASP A 113 1.88 2.15 1.41
CA ASP A 113 2.23 3.57 1.28
C ASP A 113 2.02 4.36 2.58
N ASP A 114 1.11 3.91 3.44
CA ASP A 114 0.77 4.57 4.71
C ASP A 114 1.64 4.15 5.89
N LYS A 115 2.43 3.07 5.77
CA LYS A 115 3.21 2.54 6.88
C LYS A 115 4.53 3.27 7.10
N GLU A 116 4.90 3.38 8.37
CA GLU A 116 6.20 3.85 8.82
C GLU A 116 7.14 2.69 9.16
N VAL A 117 8.43 2.97 9.26
CA VAL A 117 9.47 2.00 9.63
C VAL A 117 9.18 1.38 10.99
N SER A 118 8.64 2.15 11.93
CA SER A 118 8.22 1.68 13.26
C SER A 118 7.21 0.54 13.23
N ASP A 119 6.35 0.47 12.17
CA ASP A 119 5.31 -0.56 12.04
C ASP A 119 5.86 -1.94 11.64
N ILE A 120 7.03 -1.96 10.99
CA ILE A 120 7.61 -3.18 10.42
C ILE A 120 8.97 -3.56 11.02
N MET A 121 9.61 -2.67 11.79
CA MET A 121 10.94 -2.92 12.34
C MET A 121 10.96 -4.09 13.32
N THR A 122 12.06 -4.81 13.36
CA THR A 122 12.40 -5.68 14.48
C THR A 122 12.83 -4.80 15.66
N HIS A 123 11.98 -4.76 16.70
CA HIS A 123 12.25 -3.94 17.88
C HIS A 123 13.54 -4.38 18.59
N ARG A 124 14.28 -3.44 19.19
CA ARG A 124 15.60 -3.64 19.84
C ARG A 124 15.67 -4.83 20.79
N ARG A 125 14.58 -5.18 21.49
CA ARG A 125 14.51 -6.32 22.41
C ARG A 125 14.66 -7.69 21.72
N HIS A 126 14.43 -7.74 20.42
CA HIS A 126 14.49 -8.94 19.60
C HIS A 126 15.68 -8.96 18.66
N ILE A 127 16.54 -7.93 18.71
CA ILE A 127 17.75 -7.86 17.89
C ILE A 127 18.80 -8.82 18.46
N CYS A 128 19.30 -9.69 17.61
CA CYS A 128 20.50 -10.46 17.89
C CYS A 128 21.71 -9.65 17.42
N ALA A 129 22.44 -9.05 18.37
CA ALA A 129 23.62 -8.22 18.12
C ALA A 129 24.88 -8.89 18.65
N VAL A 130 26.05 -8.52 18.12
CA VAL A 130 27.37 -9.03 18.49
C VAL A 130 28.16 -7.93 19.19
N ASP A 131 28.79 -8.25 20.32
CA ASP A 131 29.70 -7.32 21.02
C ASP A 131 31.00 -7.17 20.21
N CYS A 132 31.45 -5.94 20.02
CA CYS A 132 32.67 -5.64 19.29
C CYS A 132 33.98 -6.15 20.01
N SER A 133 33.90 -6.48 21.30
CA SER A 133 35.01 -7.00 22.10
C SER A 133 35.24 -8.51 21.92
N LEU A 134 34.30 -9.23 21.32
CA LEU A 134 34.42 -10.67 21.07
C LEU A 134 35.52 -10.97 20.03
N SER A 135 36.06 -12.16 20.08
CA SER A 135 36.87 -12.71 18.99
C SER A 135 36.02 -13.09 17.77
N LEU A 136 36.64 -13.17 16.60
CA LEU A 136 35.94 -13.64 15.38
C LEU A 136 35.37 -15.05 15.53
N SER A 137 36.05 -15.92 16.27
CA SER A 137 35.59 -17.29 16.53
C SER A 137 34.31 -17.32 17.38
N GLU A 138 34.25 -16.54 18.46
CA GLU A 138 33.08 -16.40 19.33
C GLU A 138 31.92 -15.78 18.58
N ALA A 139 32.18 -14.74 17.77
CA ALA A 139 31.18 -14.14 16.91
C ALA A 139 30.61 -15.15 15.90
N ALA A 140 31.47 -15.95 15.28
CA ALA A 140 31.05 -17.00 14.35
C ALA A 140 30.17 -18.06 15.00
N GLU A 141 30.46 -18.46 16.24
CA GLU A 141 29.61 -19.40 16.99
C GLU A 141 28.20 -18.83 17.23
N ILE A 142 28.10 -17.57 17.63
CA ILE A 142 26.82 -16.87 17.79
C ILE A 142 26.07 -16.84 16.45
N MET A 143 26.76 -16.41 15.38
CA MET A 143 26.16 -16.28 14.05
C MET A 143 25.73 -17.62 13.47
N ALA A 144 26.45 -18.69 13.74
CA ALA A 144 26.08 -20.04 13.31
C ALA A 144 24.84 -20.59 14.05
N ARG A 145 24.68 -20.24 15.33
CA ARG A 145 23.54 -20.63 16.15
C ARG A 145 22.27 -19.90 15.75
N GLU A 146 22.33 -18.58 15.58
CA GLU A 146 21.18 -17.73 15.30
C GLU A 146 20.77 -17.66 13.83
N ARG A 147 21.65 -18.10 12.91
CA ARG A 147 21.37 -18.29 11.47
C ARG A 147 20.97 -17.06 10.64
N TYR A 148 21.29 -15.86 11.11
CA TYR A 148 21.11 -14.65 10.30
C TYR A 148 22.33 -14.40 9.41
N SER A 149 22.14 -13.65 8.34
CA SER A 149 23.22 -13.25 7.42
C SER A 149 23.99 -12.03 7.88
N ARG A 150 23.34 -11.17 8.66
CA ARG A 150 23.88 -9.87 9.12
C ARG A 150 23.54 -9.65 10.57
N TYR A 151 24.48 -9.11 11.31
CA TYR A 151 24.37 -8.86 12.74
C TYR A 151 24.81 -7.43 13.05
N PRO A 152 23.99 -6.62 13.73
CA PRO A 152 24.45 -5.37 14.31
C PRO A 152 25.59 -5.63 15.28
N VAL A 153 26.58 -4.74 15.28
CA VAL A 153 27.70 -4.75 16.22
C VAL A 153 27.53 -3.60 17.18
N PHE A 154 27.54 -3.87 18.48
CA PHE A 154 27.41 -2.86 19.51
C PHE A 154 28.70 -2.68 20.32
N GLU A 155 28.85 -1.52 20.97
CA GLU A 155 29.96 -1.20 21.89
C GLU A 155 29.39 -0.74 23.23
N ASN A 156 29.74 -1.43 24.29
CA ASN A 156 29.32 -1.23 25.68
C ASN A 156 27.83 -1.44 25.95
N ASP A 157 26.94 -0.90 25.12
CA ASP A 157 25.49 -1.01 25.24
C ASP A 157 24.88 -1.41 23.90
N THR A 158 23.85 -2.27 23.95
CA THR A 158 23.10 -2.71 22.78
C THR A 158 22.39 -1.57 22.05
N ASP A 159 22.19 -0.43 22.71
CA ASP A 159 21.63 0.78 22.09
C ASP A 159 22.69 1.55 21.27
N ASN A 160 23.99 1.25 21.45
CA ASN A 160 25.09 1.86 20.72
C ASN A 160 25.61 0.96 19.60
N ILE A 161 24.91 0.94 18.49
CA ILE A 161 25.29 0.15 17.31
C ILE A 161 26.37 0.91 16.51
N ILE A 162 27.56 0.30 16.40
CA ILE A 162 28.71 0.89 15.71
C ILE A 162 28.99 0.30 14.33
N GLY A 163 28.38 -0.85 14.00
CA GLY A 163 28.64 -1.54 12.73
C GLY A 163 27.63 -2.63 12.42
N ILE A 164 27.81 -3.25 11.25
CA ILE A 164 27.10 -4.44 10.81
C ILE A 164 28.13 -5.49 10.38
N LEU A 165 28.08 -6.66 10.99
CA LEU A 165 28.94 -7.80 10.69
C LEU A 165 28.22 -8.75 9.73
N HIS A 166 28.86 -9.11 8.64
CA HIS A 166 28.33 -10.07 7.68
C HIS A 166 28.89 -11.48 7.94
N LEU A 167 28.01 -12.47 8.07
CA LEU A 167 28.44 -13.88 8.25
C LEU A 167 29.41 -14.30 7.16
N LYS A 168 29.20 -13.89 5.91
CA LYS A 168 30.09 -14.22 4.78
C LYS A 168 31.50 -13.68 4.96
N ASP A 169 31.65 -12.46 5.52
CA ASP A 169 32.95 -11.84 5.72
C ASP A 169 33.71 -12.54 6.88
N VAL A 170 33.01 -12.88 7.97
CA VAL A 170 33.55 -13.64 9.10
C VAL A 170 34.01 -15.03 8.66
N MET A 171 33.15 -15.77 7.95
CA MET A 171 33.48 -17.10 7.46
C MET A 171 34.68 -17.11 6.52
N ARG A 172 34.81 -16.10 5.67
CA ARG A 172 35.98 -15.97 4.79
C ARG A 172 37.27 -15.88 5.59
N LEU A 173 37.32 -15.05 6.65
CA LEU A 173 38.51 -14.87 7.48
C LEU A 173 38.86 -16.13 8.28
N ILE A 174 37.87 -16.81 8.83
CA ILE A 174 38.05 -18.08 9.52
C ILE A 174 38.66 -19.14 8.59
N VAL A 175 38.14 -19.26 7.37
CA VAL A 175 38.62 -20.25 6.38
C VAL A 175 40.04 -19.89 5.90
N SER A 176 40.38 -18.60 5.79
CA SER A 176 41.72 -18.15 5.42
C SER A 176 42.75 -18.27 6.58
N GLY A 177 42.30 -18.58 7.80
CA GLY A 177 43.16 -18.66 8.99
C GLY A 177 43.48 -17.31 9.63
N GLU A 178 42.82 -16.23 9.19
CA GLU A 178 43.01 -14.86 9.73
C GLU A 178 42.07 -14.62 10.92
N THR A 179 42.23 -15.41 11.98
CA THR A 179 41.34 -15.38 13.16
C THR A 179 41.64 -14.24 14.15
N ASP A 180 42.77 -13.59 14.01
CA ASP A 180 43.23 -12.52 14.93
C ASP A 180 42.67 -11.13 14.59
N ALA A 181 41.94 -11.00 13.46
CA ALA A 181 41.33 -9.75 13.05
C ALA A 181 40.26 -9.30 14.06
N SER A 182 40.25 -8.02 14.39
CA SER A 182 39.21 -7.43 15.26
C SER A 182 37.88 -7.30 14.53
N ILE A 183 36.75 -7.53 15.22
CA ILE A 183 35.39 -7.29 14.70
C ILE A 183 35.28 -5.87 14.15
N LYS A 184 35.89 -4.86 14.77
CA LYS A 184 35.87 -3.47 14.31
C LYS A 184 36.52 -3.26 12.94
N GLU A 185 37.46 -4.11 12.54
CA GLU A 185 38.11 -4.04 11.22
C GLU A 185 37.29 -4.72 10.14
N VAL A 186 36.45 -5.70 10.51
CA VAL A 186 35.65 -6.50 9.60
C VAL A 186 34.25 -5.94 9.38
N MET A 187 33.71 -5.25 10.40
CA MET A 187 32.36 -4.68 10.33
C MET A 187 32.25 -3.58 9.27
N ARG A 188 31.08 -3.42 8.75
CA ARG A 188 30.70 -2.35 7.82
C ARG A 188 30.00 -1.23 8.58
N LYS A 189 30.08 0.00 8.06
CA LYS A 189 29.37 1.14 8.64
C LYS A 189 27.85 0.89 8.58
N PRO A 190 27.14 1.11 9.69
CA PRO A 190 25.69 1.00 9.71
C PRO A 190 25.07 2.20 9.00
N VAL A 191 23.87 2.01 8.47
CA VAL A 191 23.01 3.10 7.99
C VAL A 191 21.90 3.26 9.00
N PHE A 192 21.69 4.49 9.45
CA PHE A 192 20.66 4.85 10.40
C PHE A 192 19.49 5.50 9.66
N VAL A 193 18.27 5.14 10.07
CA VAL A 193 17.02 5.66 9.51
C VAL A 193 16.07 6.01 10.67
N PRO A 194 15.29 7.09 10.57
CA PRO A 194 14.31 7.43 11.59
C PRO A 194 13.14 6.42 11.57
N ASP A 195 12.57 6.16 12.73
CA ASP A 195 11.42 5.28 12.92
C ASP A 195 10.14 5.79 12.24
N THR A 196 10.02 7.11 12.07
CA THR A 196 8.91 7.80 11.38
C THR A 196 9.07 7.85 9.84
N GLN A 197 10.15 7.29 9.31
CA GLN A 197 10.34 7.27 7.85
C GLN A 197 9.29 6.37 7.19
N ASN A 198 8.68 6.85 6.09
CA ASN A 198 7.78 6.05 5.27
C ASN A 198 8.52 4.86 4.62
N ILE A 199 7.94 3.66 4.69
CA ILE A 199 8.57 2.42 4.22
C ILE A 199 8.83 2.40 2.71
N ASN A 200 7.97 3.02 1.89
CA ASN A 200 8.17 3.11 0.44
C ASN A 200 9.42 3.94 0.11
N SER A 201 9.61 5.07 0.83
CA SER A 201 10.81 5.89 0.71
C SER A 201 12.07 5.13 1.11
N LEU A 202 12.02 4.41 2.26
CA LEU A 202 13.12 3.58 2.72
C LEU A 202 13.44 2.45 1.73
N PHE A 203 12.43 1.78 1.21
CA PHE A 203 12.61 0.71 0.22
C PHE A 203 13.38 1.17 -1.01
N ARG A 204 12.98 2.32 -1.58
CA ARG A 204 13.68 2.92 -2.73
C ARG A 204 15.12 3.28 -2.39
N GLU A 205 15.36 3.82 -1.21
CA GLU A 205 16.70 4.15 -0.73
C GLU A 205 17.57 2.89 -0.56
N MET A 206 17.03 1.84 0.06
CA MET A 206 17.71 0.56 0.25
C MET A 206 18.05 -0.11 -1.08
N GLN A 207 17.14 -0.07 -2.06
CA GLN A 207 17.40 -0.57 -3.41
C GLN A 207 18.50 0.23 -4.11
N ALA A 208 18.41 1.56 -4.12
CA ALA A 208 19.37 2.43 -4.79
C ALA A 208 20.80 2.29 -4.22
N LYS A 209 20.92 2.18 -2.91
CA LYS A 209 22.19 2.03 -2.20
C LYS A 209 22.64 0.58 -2.04
N LYS A 210 21.86 -0.40 -2.51
CA LYS A 210 22.09 -1.85 -2.33
C LYS A 210 22.30 -2.24 -0.86
N MET A 211 21.54 -1.62 0.02
CA MET A 211 21.49 -1.92 1.44
C MET A 211 20.46 -3.00 1.71
N HIS A 212 20.77 -3.91 2.62
CA HIS A 212 19.87 -4.99 3.01
C HIS A 212 19.43 -4.90 4.47
N MET A 213 20.01 -3.97 5.24
CA MET A 213 19.70 -3.74 6.64
C MET A 213 19.97 -2.28 6.99
N ALA A 214 19.07 -1.66 7.74
CA ALA A 214 19.26 -0.35 8.34
C ALA A 214 18.96 -0.42 9.85
N ILE A 215 19.63 0.40 10.64
CA ILE A 215 19.38 0.56 12.07
C ILE A 215 18.38 1.68 12.24
N VAL A 216 17.31 1.41 12.98
CA VAL A 216 16.24 2.38 13.23
C VAL A 216 16.56 3.16 14.50
N VAL A 217 16.45 4.48 14.42
CA VAL A 217 16.72 5.40 15.55
C VAL A 217 15.47 6.26 15.83
N ASP A 218 15.29 6.56 17.12
CA ASP A 218 14.29 7.49 17.60
C ASP A 218 14.72 8.96 17.44
N GLU A 219 13.87 9.90 17.90
CA GLU A 219 14.12 11.35 17.85
C GLU A 219 15.35 11.78 18.68
N TYR A 220 15.80 10.94 19.61
CA TYR A 220 16.97 11.19 20.48
C TYR A 220 18.25 10.56 19.92
N GLY A 221 18.16 9.86 18.79
CA GLY A 221 19.28 9.16 18.16
C GLY A 221 19.64 7.82 18.81
N GLN A 222 18.75 7.27 19.66
CA GLN A 222 18.95 5.95 20.26
C GLN A 222 18.44 4.85 19.32
N SER A 223 19.11 3.72 19.26
CA SER A 223 18.68 2.59 18.46
C SER A 223 17.43 1.97 19.05
N CYS A 224 16.30 2.04 18.34
CA CYS A 224 15.02 1.46 18.73
C CYS A 224 14.71 0.14 18.01
N GLY A 225 15.37 -0.14 16.89
CA GLY A 225 15.13 -1.33 16.11
C GLY A 225 16.10 -1.52 14.95
N LEU A 226 15.82 -2.48 14.12
CA LEU A 226 16.41 -2.64 12.78
C LEU A 226 15.31 -3.01 11.77
N VAL A 227 15.57 -2.74 10.52
CA VAL A 227 14.74 -3.19 9.41
C VAL A 227 15.62 -3.86 8.36
N ALA A 228 15.19 -5.02 7.91
CA ALA A 228 15.80 -5.70 6.78
C ALA A 228 14.97 -5.49 5.51
N MET A 229 15.59 -5.63 4.34
CA MET A 229 14.88 -5.50 3.05
C MET A 229 13.73 -6.51 2.94
N GLU A 230 13.91 -7.68 3.54
CA GLU A 230 12.95 -8.77 3.56
C GLU A 230 11.70 -8.46 4.41
N ASP A 231 11.83 -7.56 5.40
CA ASP A 231 10.70 -7.13 6.25
C ASP A 231 9.79 -6.14 5.53
N ILE A 232 10.28 -5.52 4.45
CA ILE A 232 9.55 -4.55 3.63
C ILE A 232 8.75 -5.26 2.52
N LEU A 233 9.18 -6.44 2.08
CA LEU A 233 8.60 -7.17 0.94
C LEU A 233 7.51 -8.14 1.37
#